data_b62c1566063a5cd1f29a0eb6a01445d1
#
_entry.id   b62c1566063a5cd1f29a0eb6a01445d1
#
_cell.length_a   1.000
_cell.length_b   1.000
_cell.length_c   1.000
_cell.angle_alpha   90.00
_cell.angle_beta   90.00
_cell.angle_gamma   90.00
#
_symmetry.space_group_name_H-M   'P 1'
#
loop_
_entity.id
_entity.type
_entity.pdbx_description
1 polymer ?
#
loop_
_entity_poly.entity_id
_entity_poly.type
_entity_poly.pdbx_seq_one_letter_code
_entity_poly.pdbx_strand_id
1 'polypeptide(L)'
;MSFFNEIQFKNISIYFWKLEENSEDLLKDIVLSSSDLFIFNSLKIEKKRLEFLAIRYLLKKANIPIEFLYYQKNGKPCLSNGYFISITHSFPFVVLAIAEKEIGIDIEKCTPRILNLASRFTDWQPLFSVDETDKILAFTQIWTIKEALFKIGNIPELDFNKNLIIKDFQPKFQYQKAQIIYENNLKKYQIHTEFLEDFVWSLAY
;
A
#
# COMPACT_ATOMS: atom_id res chain seq x y z
N MET A 1 -15.76 -0.87 17.55
CA MET A 1 -15.59 -1.81 16.41
C MET A 1 -14.76 -1.10 15.35
N SER A 2 -13.62 -1.67 15.02
CA SER A 2 -12.75 -1.16 13.95
C SER A 2 -13.53 -1.05 12.65
N PHE A 3 -13.33 0.04 11.95
CA PHE A 3 -13.85 0.18 10.60
C PHE A 3 -13.21 -0.89 9.71
N PHE A 4 -14.02 -1.79 9.20
CA PHE A 4 -13.64 -2.75 8.19
C PHE A 4 -14.41 -2.42 6.91
N ASN A 5 -13.69 -2.25 5.82
CA ASN A 5 -14.27 -2.09 4.50
C ASN A 5 -13.61 -3.06 3.53
N GLU A 6 -14.42 -3.70 2.70
CA GLU A 6 -13.97 -4.55 1.60
C GLU A 6 -14.42 -3.93 0.28
N ILE A 7 -13.49 -3.78 -0.63
CA ILE A 7 -13.73 -3.28 -1.99
C ILE A 7 -13.35 -4.40 -2.97
N GLN A 8 -14.28 -4.75 -3.84
CA GLN A 8 -14.02 -5.58 -5.00
C GLN A 8 -13.76 -4.69 -6.21
N PHE A 9 -12.53 -4.69 -6.70
CA PHE A 9 -12.14 -3.96 -7.89
C PHE A 9 -11.66 -4.94 -8.96
N LYS A 10 -12.47 -5.17 -10.00
CA LYS A 10 -12.21 -6.25 -10.97
C LYS A 10 -12.06 -7.60 -10.23
N ASN A 11 -10.95 -8.32 -10.46
CA ASN A 11 -10.62 -9.58 -9.80
C ASN A 11 -9.63 -9.36 -8.63
N ILE A 12 -9.68 -8.20 -7.99
CA ILE A 12 -8.82 -7.83 -6.87
C ILE A 12 -9.69 -7.54 -5.66
N SER A 13 -9.45 -8.23 -4.56
CA SER A 13 -10.08 -7.97 -3.27
C SER A 13 -9.19 -7.06 -2.43
N ILE A 14 -9.71 -5.95 -1.97
CA ILE A 14 -8.99 -4.95 -1.18
C ILE A 14 -9.68 -4.81 0.17
N TYR A 15 -8.93 -5.00 1.25
CA TYR A 15 -9.43 -4.99 2.62
C TYR A 15 -8.78 -3.85 3.39
N PHE A 16 -9.62 -3.05 4.08
CA PHE A 16 -9.18 -1.92 4.90
C PHE A 16 -9.49 -2.18 6.37
N TRP A 17 -8.55 -1.89 7.25
CA TRP A 17 -8.73 -1.86 8.68
C TRP A 17 -8.32 -0.50 9.23
N LYS A 18 -9.20 0.14 10.01
CA LYS A 18 -8.90 1.38 10.73
C LYS A 18 -8.58 1.00 12.17
N LEU A 19 -7.35 1.25 12.59
CA LEU A 19 -6.84 0.95 13.92
C LEU A 19 -7.44 1.93 14.94
N GLU A 20 -8.40 1.46 15.73
CA GLU A 20 -9.07 2.20 16.79
C GLU A 20 -8.93 1.51 18.15
N GLU A 21 -8.49 0.24 18.16
CA GLU A 21 -8.28 -0.56 19.35
C GLU A 21 -6.84 -0.46 19.84
N ASN A 22 -6.58 -1.06 21.02
CA ASN A 22 -5.23 -1.39 21.49
C ASN A 22 -4.86 -2.84 21.10
N SER A 23 -3.57 -3.15 21.13
CA SER A 23 -3.10 -4.48 20.69
C SER A 23 -3.52 -5.62 21.64
N GLU A 24 -3.78 -5.34 22.92
CA GLU A 24 -4.21 -6.35 23.89
C GLU A 24 -5.63 -6.82 23.60
N ASP A 25 -6.52 -5.90 23.21
CA ASP A 25 -7.90 -6.24 22.84
C ASP A 25 -7.94 -7.01 21.53
N LEU A 26 -7.19 -6.58 20.53
CA LEU A 26 -7.09 -7.33 19.27
C LEU A 26 -6.52 -8.74 19.48
N LEU A 27 -5.55 -8.91 20.36
CA LEU A 27 -4.94 -10.21 20.60
C LEU A 27 -5.90 -11.24 21.19
N LYS A 28 -6.96 -10.82 21.91
CA LYS A 28 -7.96 -11.73 22.50
C LYS A 28 -8.75 -12.49 21.45
N ASP A 29 -8.93 -11.91 20.28
CA ASP A 29 -9.81 -12.43 19.23
C ASP A 29 -9.06 -13.16 18.10
N ILE A 30 -7.73 -13.29 18.21
CA ILE A 30 -6.91 -13.94 17.20
C ILE A 30 -6.00 -14.99 17.84
N VAL A 31 -5.98 -16.17 17.23
CA VAL A 31 -5.03 -17.22 17.62
C VAL A 31 -3.79 -17.09 16.75
N LEU A 32 -2.68 -16.70 17.37
CA LEU A 32 -1.39 -16.63 16.71
C LEU A 32 -0.66 -17.97 16.79
N SER A 33 0.08 -18.32 15.75
CA SER A 33 1.05 -19.42 15.80
C SER A 33 2.17 -19.11 16.78
N SER A 34 2.95 -20.11 17.21
CA SER A 34 4.10 -19.90 18.11
C SER A 34 5.12 -18.94 17.50
N SER A 35 5.34 -19.00 16.19
CA SER A 35 6.24 -18.07 15.46
C SER A 35 5.69 -16.65 15.41
N ASP A 36 4.40 -16.48 15.14
CA ASP A 36 3.77 -15.16 15.14
C ASP A 36 3.75 -14.54 16.55
N LEU A 37 3.48 -15.35 17.57
CA LEU A 37 3.53 -14.89 18.96
C LEU A 37 4.95 -14.44 19.37
N PHE A 38 5.98 -15.16 18.94
CA PHE A 38 7.36 -14.76 19.15
C PHE A 38 7.67 -13.40 18.50
N ILE A 39 7.25 -13.22 17.23
CA ILE A 39 7.42 -11.93 16.51
C ILE A 39 6.64 -10.84 17.24
N PHE A 40 5.37 -11.05 17.55
CA PHE A 40 4.52 -10.08 18.24
C PHE A 40 5.13 -9.61 19.55
N ASN A 41 5.64 -10.53 20.37
CA ASN A 41 6.27 -10.21 21.66
C ASN A 41 7.60 -9.45 21.50
N SER A 42 8.27 -9.56 20.36
CA SER A 42 9.49 -8.80 20.04
C SER A 42 9.21 -7.34 19.68
N LEU A 43 7.97 -7.02 19.26
CA LEU A 43 7.57 -5.67 18.86
C LEU A 43 7.37 -4.79 20.09
N LYS A 44 8.21 -3.75 20.21
CA LYS A 44 8.18 -2.81 21.34
C LYS A 44 7.24 -1.62 21.15
N ILE A 45 6.91 -1.31 19.89
CA ILE A 45 6.12 -0.12 19.53
C ILE A 45 4.67 -0.56 19.32
N GLU A 46 3.74 0.05 20.07
CA GLU A 46 2.32 -0.30 20.03
C GLU A 46 1.75 -0.23 18.61
N LYS A 47 2.05 0.84 17.86
CA LYS A 47 1.67 0.96 16.46
C LYS A 47 2.08 -0.25 15.61
N LYS A 48 3.29 -0.79 15.82
CA LYS A 48 3.78 -1.98 15.08
C LYS A 48 3.08 -3.26 15.50
N ARG A 49 2.71 -3.37 16.76
CA ARG A 49 1.88 -4.48 17.27
C ARG A 49 0.50 -4.47 16.64
N LEU A 50 -0.12 -3.28 16.58
CA LEU A 50 -1.42 -3.09 15.92
C LEU A 50 -1.37 -3.41 14.43
N GLU A 51 -0.39 -2.88 13.68
CA GLU A 51 -0.19 -3.19 12.25
C GLU A 51 -0.02 -4.70 12.03
N PHE A 52 0.77 -5.35 12.89
CA PHE A 52 1.00 -6.80 12.81
C PHE A 52 -0.30 -7.59 13.00
N LEU A 53 -1.10 -7.28 14.01
CA LEU A 53 -2.37 -7.96 14.27
C LEU A 53 -3.40 -7.66 13.19
N ALA A 54 -3.51 -6.40 12.74
CA ALA A 54 -4.45 -6.01 11.70
C ALA A 54 -4.25 -6.82 10.40
N ILE A 55 -2.99 -7.05 9.99
CA ILE A 55 -2.70 -7.90 8.83
C ILE A 55 -3.28 -9.31 9.01
N ARG A 56 -3.15 -9.92 10.19
CA ARG A 56 -3.70 -11.25 10.48
C ARG A 56 -5.22 -11.27 10.48
N TYR A 57 -5.83 -10.21 11.01
CA TYR A 57 -7.28 -10.03 10.93
C TYR A 57 -7.77 -9.89 9.49
N LEU A 58 -7.08 -9.10 8.67
CA LEU A 58 -7.43 -8.92 7.27
C LEU A 58 -7.30 -10.23 6.49
N LEU A 59 -6.28 -11.05 6.75
CA LEU A 59 -6.16 -12.39 6.17
C LEU A 59 -7.33 -13.31 6.61
N LYS A 60 -7.69 -13.30 7.89
CA LYS A 60 -8.85 -14.04 8.40
C LYS A 60 -10.13 -13.59 7.71
N LYS A 61 -10.33 -12.29 7.49
CA LYS A 61 -11.49 -11.75 6.76
C LYS A 61 -11.49 -12.15 5.28
N ALA A 62 -10.32 -12.23 4.68
CA ALA A 62 -10.15 -12.74 3.31
C ALA A 62 -10.28 -14.28 3.19
N ASN A 63 -10.60 -14.99 4.29
CA ASN A 63 -10.62 -16.46 4.38
C ASN A 63 -9.29 -17.10 3.96
N ILE A 64 -8.16 -16.45 4.26
CA ILE A 64 -6.82 -16.96 4.01
C ILE A 64 -6.19 -17.38 5.34
N PRO A 65 -5.78 -18.64 5.49
CA PRO A 65 -5.02 -19.08 6.64
C PRO A 65 -3.77 -18.24 6.88
N ILE A 66 -3.56 -17.82 8.12
CA ILE A 66 -2.46 -16.91 8.48
C ILE A 66 -1.09 -17.53 8.14
N GLU A 67 -0.96 -18.83 8.25
CA GLU A 67 0.23 -19.60 7.93
C GLU A 67 0.62 -19.57 6.45
N PHE A 68 -0.26 -19.14 5.56
CA PHE A 68 0.09 -18.95 4.14
C PHE A 68 0.92 -17.69 3.90
N LEU A 69 0.88 -16.72 4.84
CA LEU A 69 1.68 -15.50 4.74
C LEU A 69 3.14 -15.77 5.12
N TYR A 70 4.04 -15.46 4.21
CA TYR A 70 5.47 -15.43 4.47
C TYR A 70 6.11 -14.20 3.82
N TYR A 71 7.33 -13.89 4.22
CA TYR A 71 8.07 -12.75 3.68
C TYR A 71 9.34 -13.23 2.99
N GLN A 72 9.60 -12.71 1.81
CA GLN A 72 10.86 -12.91 1.10
C GLN A 72 12.01 -12.19 1.83
N LYS A 73 13.27 -12.47 1.43
CA LYS A 73 14.46 -11.84 2.03
C LYS A 73 14.47 -10.31 1.92
N ASN A 74 13.85 -9.76 0.88
CA ASN A 74 13.70 -8.32 0.66
C ASN A 74 12.49 -7.72 1.40
N GLY A 75 11.76 -8.50 2.21
CA GLY A 75 10.59 -8.05 2.97
C GLY A 75 9.26 -8.09 2.20
N LYS A 76 9.24 -8.53 0.93
CA LYS A 76 7.99 -8.63 0.17
C LYS A 76 7.08 -9.70 0.76
N PRO A 77 5.80 -9.37 1.09
CA PRO A 77 4.82 -10.35 1.52
C PRO A 77 4.41 -11.26 0.36
N CYS A 78 4.23 -12.54 0.65
CA CYS A 78 3.81 -13.58 -0.29
C CYS A 78 2.82 -14.53 0.36
N LEU A 79 2.00 -15.19 -0.46
CA LEU A 79 1.07 -16.25 -0.05
C LEU A 79 1.48 -17.58 -0.68
N SER A 80 1.49 -18.65 0.12
CA SER A 80 1.88 -19.99 -0.36
C SER A 80 0.79 -20.71 -1.19
N ASN A 81 -0.41 -20.13 -1.28
CA ASN A 81 -1.54 -20.68 -2.05
C ASN A 81 -1.59 -20.24 -3.52
N GLY A 82 -0.57 -19.51 -4.00
CA GLY A 82 -0.49 -19.05 -5.38
C GLY A 82 -1.15 -17.70 -5.67
N TYR A 83 -1.88 -17.11 -4.72
CA TYR A 83 -2.36 -15.73 -4.85
C TYR A 83 -1.25 -14.72 -4.60
N PHE A 84 -1.36 -13.55 -5.22
CA PHE A 84 -0.51 -12.39 -4.96
C PHE A 84 -1.14 -11.54 -3.87
N ILE A 85 -0.26 -10.98 -3.03
CA ILE A 85 -0.63 -10.09 -1.93
C ILE A 85 0.20 -8.82 -1.97
N SER A 86 -0.41 -7.69 -1.67
CA SER A 86 0.30 -6.44 -1.39
C SER A 86 -0.27 -5.81 -0.12
N ILE A 87 0.61 -5.33 0.75
CA ILE A 87 0.26 -4.79 2.07
C ILE A 87 0.80 -3.36 2.17
N THR A 88 -0.01 -2.49 2.76
CA THR A 88 0.39 -1.12 3.07
C THR A 88 -0.25 -0.64 4.36
N HIS A 89 0.32 0.41 4.95
CA HIS A 89 -0.25 1.05 6.13
C HIS A 89 0.16 2.51 6.22
N SER A 90 -0.80 3.37 6.50
CA SER A 90 -0.59 4.76 6.91
C SER A 90 -1.57 5.04 8.04
N PHE A 91 -1.06 5.20 9.27
CA PHE A 91 -1.91 5.25 10.48
C PHE A 91 -3.03 6.28 10.35
N PRO A 92 -4.28 5.89 10.65
CA PRO A 92 -4.71 4.66 11.33
C PRO A 92 -5.04 3.47 10.40
N PHE A 93 -4.80 3.53 9.10
CA PHE A 93 -5.17 2.48 8.17
C PHE A 93 -4.09 1.41 7.98
N VAL A 94 -4.55 0.16 7.87
CA VAL A 94 -3.82 -0.99 7.30
C VAL A 94 -4.65 -1.52 6.15
N VAL A 95 -4.01 -1.74 5.00
CA VAL A 95 -4.67 -2.18 3.77
C VAL A 95 -3.98 -3.40 3.21
N LEU A 96 -4.77 -4.35 2.75
CA LEU A 96 -4.32 -5.60 2.15
C LEU A 96 -5.06 -5.80 0.83
N ALA A 97 -4.33 -6.03 -0.25
CA ALA A 97 -4.88 -6.40 -1.55
C ALA A 97 -4.47 -7.81 -1.94
N ILE A 98 -5.40 -8.58 -2.52
CA ILE A 98 -5.21 -9.98 -2.94
C ILE A 98 -5.73 -10.14 -4.36
N ALA A 99 -4.97 -10.85 -5.21
CA ALA A 99 -5.34 -11.13 -6.59
C ALA A 99 -4.68 -12.40 -7.13
N GLU A 100 -5.16 -12.87 -8.29
CA GLU A 100 -4.54 -13.97 -9.04
C GLU A 100 -3.32 -13.55 -9.85
N LYS A 101 -3.07 -12.25 -9.99
CA LYS A 101 -1.94 -11.67 -10.72
C LYS A 101 -1.17 -10.70 -9.83
N GLU A 102 0.04 -10.37 -10.25
CA GLU A 102 0.87 -9.38 -9.56
C GLU A 102 0.11 -8.05 -9.38
N ILE A 103 0.17 -7.53 -8.15
CA ILE A 103 -0.44 -6.27 -7.74
C ILE A 103 0.49 -5.50 -6.81
N GLY A 104 0.29 -4.20 -6.74
CA GLY A 104 0.90 -3.35 -5.72
C GLY A 104 -0.12 -2.34 -5.21
N ILE A 105 -0.23 -2.18 -3.90
CA ILE A 105 -1.10 -1.18 -3.27
C ILE A 105 -0.32 -0.30 -2.31
N ASP A 106 -0.66 0.97 -2.30
CA ASP A 106 -0.13 1.91 -1.31
C ASP A 106 -1.20 2.88 -0.83
N ILE A 107 -1.10 3.30 0.44
CA ILE A 107 -1.95 4.32 1.07
C ILE A 107 -1.11 5.30 1.86
N GLU A 108 -1.40 6.60 1.69
CA GLU A 108 -0.68 7.66 2.43
C GLU A 108 -1.61 8.80 2.87
N LYS A 109 -1.31 9.34 4.04
CA LYS A 109 -1.96 10.54 4.54
C LYS A 109 -1.46 11.77 3.80
N CYS A 110 -2.38 12.65 3.37
CA CYS A 110 -2.03 13.94 2.81
C CYS A 110 -1.46 14.85 3.90
N THR A 111 -0.16 15.12 3.85
CA THR A 111 0.53 15.99 4.81
C THR A 111 1.47 16.96 4.11
N PRO A 112 1.69 18.18 4.65
CA PRO A 112 2.64 19.16 4.06
C PRO A 112 4.06 18.63 3.90
N ARG A 113 4.45 17.61 4.67
CA ARG A 113 5.78 16.98 4.58
C ARG A 113 6.10 16.47 3.18
N ILE A 114 5.08 16.06 2.41
CA ILE A 114 5.27 15.52 1.06
C ILE A 114 5.93 16.55 0.11
N LEU A 115 5.66 17.85 0.30
CA LEU A 115 6.23 18.93 -0.51
C LEU A 115 7.75 18.96 -0.42
N ASN A 116 8.30 18.68 0.76
CA ASN A 116 9.76 18.66 1.00
C ASN A 116 10.44 17.41 0.42
N LEU A 117 9.67 16.39 0.07
CA LEU A 117 10.17 15.13 -0.46
C LEU A 117 9.97 15.03 -1.98
N ALA A 118 9.13 15.87 -2.57
CA ALA A 118 8.65 15.76 -3.94
C ALA A 118 9.78 15.61 -4.97
N SER A 119 10.85 16.40 -4.88
CA SER A 119 11.99 16.33 -5.77
C SER A 119 12.76 14.99 -5.76
N ARG A 120 12.53 14.14 -4.74
CA ARG A 120 13.16 12.82 -4.63
C ARG A 120 12.45 11.75 -5.47
N PHE A 121 11.20 12.00 -5.84
CA PHE A 121 10.41 10.99 -6.54
C PHE A 121 9.68 11.50 -7.79
N THR A 122 9.67 12.81 -8.07
CA THR A 122 9.02 13.37 -9.27
C THR A 122 9.56 14.73 -9.65
N ASP A 123 9.61 14.97 -10.97
CA ASP A 123 9.88 16.29 -11.55
C ASP A 123 8.58 16.97 -12.00
N TRP A 124 7.42 16.37 -11.71
CA TRP A 124 6.13 16.94 -12.06
C TRP A 124 5.92 18.30 -11.37
N GLN A 125 5.41 19.24 -12.13
CA GLN A 125 5.00 20.57 -11.64
C GLN A 125 3.60 20.88 -12.17
N PRO A 126 2.75 21.57 -11.40
CA PRO A 126 1.47 22.03 -11.89
C PRO A 126 1.65 23.05 -13.01
N LEU A 127 0.82 22.95 -14.05
CA LEU A 127 0.84 23.87 -15.21
C LEU A 127 0.41 25.31 -14.85
N PHE A 128 -0.38 25.45 -13.78
CA PHE A 128 -0.92 26.72 -13.28
C PHE A 128 -0.67 26.84 -11.79
N SER A 129 -0.84 28.05 -11.27
CA SER A 129 -0.81 28.25 -9.82
C SER A 129 -1.99 27.50 -9.19
N VAL A 130 -1.67 26.61 -8.27
CA VAL A 130 -2.65 25.84 -7.46
C VAL A 130 -2.37 26.10 -5.98
N ASP A 131 -3.38 25.97 -5.14
CA ASP A 131 -3.19 26.12 -3.70
C ASP A 131 -2.31 25.00 -3.11
N GLU A 132 -1.89 25.20 -1.86
CA GLU A 132 -1.01 24.25 -1.17
C GLU A 132 -1.69 22.90 -0.94
N THR A 133 -2.99 22.91 -0.65
CA THR A 133 -3.77 21.70 -0.41
C THR A 133 -3.80 20.83 -1.66
N ASP A 134 -4.06 21.42 -2.82
CA ASP A 134 -4.07 20.73 -4.11
C ASP A 134 -2.66 20.20 -4.48
N LYS A 135 -1.60 20.92 -4.14
CA LYS A 135 -0.22 20.44 -4.31
C LYS A 135 0.06 19.22 -3.43
N ILE A 136 -0.32 19.28 -2.14
CA ILE A 136 -0.15 18.18 -1.20
C ILE A 136 -0.88 16.94 -1.74
N LEU A 137 -2.13 17.10 -2.17
CA LEU A 137 -2.92 16.01 -2.73
C LEU A 137 -2.27 15.40 -3.96
N ALA A 138 -1.85 16.23 -4.93
CA ALA A 138 -1.21 15.77 -6.16
C ALA A 138 0.10 15.02 -5.90
N PHE A 139 0.97 15.55 -5.05
CA PHE A 139 2.23 14.88 -4.70
C PHE A 139 2.00 13.59 -3.89
N THR A 140 0.99 13.56 -3.00
CA THR A 140 0.62 12.32 -2.29
C THR A 140 0.11 11.27 -3.27
N GLN A 141 -0.70 11.67 -4.27
CA GLN A 141 -1.16 10.78 -5.33
C GLN A 141 0.00 10.22 -6.15
N ILE A 142 0.95 11.07 -6.59
CA ILE A 142 2.15 10.61 -7.31
C ILE A 142 2.95 9.62 -6.46
N TRP A 143 3.12 9.93 -5.17
CA TRP A 143 3.87 9.07 -4.24
C TRP A 143 3.23 7.70 -4.10
N THR A 144 1.92 7.62 -3.79
CA THR A 144 1.22 6.34 -3.65
C THR A 144 1.23 5.51 -4.94
N ILE A 145 1.12 6.15 -6.11
CA ILE A 145 1.26 5.47 -7.40
C ILE A 145 2.65 4.85 -7.55
N LYS A 146 3.70 5.60 -7.23
CA LYS A 146 5.08 5.12 -7.35
C LYS A 146 5.43 4.03 -6.34
N GLU A 147 4.94 4.13 -5.11
CA GLU A 147 5.05 3.06 -4.11
C GLU A 147 4.31 1.79 -4.55
N ALA A 148 3.11 1.92 -5.11
CA ALA A 148 2.38 0.78 -5.66
C ALA A 148 3.14 0.13 -6.84
N LEU A 149 3.73 0.94 -7.72
CA LEU A 149 4.60 0.45 -8.81
C LEU A 149 5.88 -0.23 -8.28
N PHE A 150 6.49 0.32 -7.26
CA PHE A 150 7.67 -0.28 -6.62
C PHE A 150 7.35 -1.66 -6.04
N LYS A 151 6.20 -1.77 -5.34
CA LYS A 151 5.74 -3.03 -4.75
C LYS A 151 5.44 -4.09 -5.80
N ILE A 152 4.74 -3.74 -6.89
CA ILE A 152 4.46 -4.69 -7.98
C ILE A 152 5.72 -5.05 -8.75
N GLY A 153 6.62 -4.09 -8.97
CA GLY A 153 7.86 -4.29 -9.70
C GLY A 153 8.82 -5.27 -9.02
N ASN A 154 8.87 -5.22 -7.69
CA ASN A 154 9.72 -6.06 -6.85
C ASN A 154 11.22 -6.05 -7.24
N ILE A 155 11.71 -4.89 -7.65
CA ILE A 155 13.11 -4.66 -8.03
C ILE A 155 13.67 -3.62 -7.03
N PRO A 156 14.56 -4.01 -6.10
CA PRO A 156 15.04 -3.12 -5.04
C PRO A 156 15.81 -1.88 -5.55
N GLU A 157 16.44 -1.99 -6.72
CA GLU A 157 17.30 -0.96 -7.31
C GLU A 157 16.53 0.12 -8.08
N LEU A 158 15.19 0.07 -8.13
CA LEU A 158 14.40 1.06 -8.87
C LEU A 158 14.56 2.46 -8.27
N ASP A 159 14.99 3.39 -9.11
CA ASP A 159 14.96 4.82 -8.85
C ASP A 159 13.55 5.37 -9.12
N PHE A 160 12.95 6.01 -8.12
CA PHE A 160 11.58 6.52 -8.20
C PHE A 160 11.39 7.57 -9.30
N ASN A 161 12.37 8.40 -9.57
CA ASN A 161 12.29 9.40 -10.62
C ASN A 161 12.50 8.82 -12.01
N LYS A 162 13.50 7.94 -12.16
CA LYS A 162 13.96 7.49 -13.46
C LYS A 162 13.22 6.25 -13.97
N ASN A 163 12.88 5.33 -13.06
CA ASN A 163 12.34 4.03 -13.43
C ASN A 163 10.81 3.95 -13.34
N LEU A 164 10.17 4.72 -12.44
CA LEU A 164 8.74 4.67 -12.19
C LEU A 164 8.05 5.88 -12.84
N ILE A 165 7.52 5.67 -14.03
CA ILE A 165 6.98 6.76 -14.86
C ILE A 165 5.45 6.71 -14.89
N ILE A 166 4.80 7.78 -14.43
CA ILE A 166 3.37 7.99 -14.61
C ILE A 166 3.18 8.75 -15.92
N LYS A 167 2.35 8.22 -16.81
CA LYS A 167 2.10 8.83 -18.12
C LYS A 167 1.03 9.90 -18.01
N ASP A 168 1.34 11.10 -18.51
CA ASP A 168 0.39 12.22 -18.61
C ASP A 168 -0.39 12.42 -17.30
N PHE A 169 0.37 12.50 -16.18
CA PHE A 169 -0.21 12.60 -14.84
C PHE A 169 -1.20 13.75 -14.73
N GLN A 170 -2.39 13.46 -14.29
CA GLN A 170 -3.44 14.43 -13.99
C GLN A 170 -3.90 14.28 -12.54
N PRO A 171 -3.76 15.32 -11.72
CA PRO A 171 -4.24 15.29 -10.33
C PRO A 171 -5.72 14.94 -10.24
N LYS A 172 -6.08 14.20 -9.18
CA LYS A 172 -7.44 13.77 -8.87
C LYS A 172 -8.07 12.77 -9.87
N PHE A 173 -7.37 12.41 -10.95
CA PHE A 173 -7.86 11.34 -11.84
C PHE A 173 -7.68 9.97 -11.18
N GLN A 174 -8.76 9.19 -11.18
CA GLN A 174 -8.79 7.86 -10.58
C GLN A 174 -8.05 6.82 -11.44
N TYR A 175 -8.09 6.96 -12.75
CA TYR A 175 -7.48 5.98 -13.68
C TYR A 175 -6.34 6.61 -14.43
N GLN A 176 -5.16 6.06 -14.27
CA GLN A 176 -3.95 6.52 -14.94
C GLN A 176 -3.15 5.35 -15.49
N LYS A 177 -2.19 5.64 -16.34
CA LYS A 177 -1.26 4.65 -16.91
C LYS A 177 0.13 4.93 -16.37
N ALA A 178 0.82 3.86 -16.02
CA ALA A 178 2.18 3.97 -15.56
C ALA A 178 3.06 2.86 -16.15
N GLN A 179 4.36 3.03 -16.03
CA GLN A 179 5.32 2.05 -16.52
C GLN A 179 6.54 1.99 -15.62
N ILE A 180 7.12 0.80 -15.56
CA ILE A 180 8.44 0.57 -14.98
C ILE A 180 9.41 0.40 -16.14
N ILE A 181 10.48 1.20 -16.14
CA ILE A 181 11.59 1.10 -17.09
C ILE A 181 12.82 0.73 -16.28
N TYR A 182 13.34 -0.47 -16.48
CA TYR A 182 14.53 -0.93 -15.79
C TYR A 182 15.42 -1.75 -16.73
N GLU A 183 16.69 -1.39 -16.83
CA GLU A 183 17.61 -1.90 -17.84
C GLU A 183 17.00 -1.71 -19.25
N ASN A 184 16.83 -2.78 -20.03
CA ASN A 184 16.21 -2.74 -21.36
C ASN A 184 14.74 -3.21 -21.35
N ASN A 185 14.13 -3.34 -20.17
CA ASN A 185 12.78 -3.83 -20.00
C ASN A 185 11.80 -2.69 -19.72
N LEU A 186 10.63 -2.77 -20.36
CA LEU A 186 9.51 -1.87 -20.14
C LEU A 186 8.27 -2.69 -19.80
N LYS A 187 7.74 -2.50 -18.59
CA LYS A 187 6.45 -3.07 -18.16
C LYS A 187 5.42 -1.94 -18.00
N LYS A 188 4.21 -2.16 -18.50
CA LYS A 188 3.10 -1.20 -18.44
C LYS A 188 2.06 -1.67 -17.43
N TYR A 189 1.52 -0.74 -16.65
CA TYR A 189 0.54 -0.99 -15.62
C TYR A 189 -0.63 -0.02 -15.73
N GLN A 190 -1.80 -0.48 -15.33
CA GLN A 190 -2.93 0.38 -15.04
C GLN A 190 -2.88 0.78 -13.56
N ILE A 191 -3.30 2.00 -13.28
CA ILE A 191 -3.37 2.55 -11.93
C ILE A 191 -4.82 2.90 -11.64
N HIS A 192 -5.29 2.50 -10.48
CA HIS A 192 -6.52 2.99 -9.88
C HIS A 192 -6.19 3.72 -8.59
N THR A 193 -6.67 4.94 -8.44
CA THR A 193 -6.47 5.78 -7.26
C THR A 193 -7.82 6.19 -6.67
N GLU A 194 -7.94 6.15 -5.38
CA GLU A 194 -9.11 6.66 -4.64
C GLU A 194 -8.67 7.56 -3.48
N PHE A 195 -9.62 8.36 -3.03
CA PHE A 195 -9.44 9.32 -1.95
C PHE A 195 -10.35 8.93 -0.79
N LEU A 196 -9.76 8.77 0.39
CA LEU A 196 -10.45 8.35 1.61
C LEU A 196 -10.13 9.33 2.74
N GLU A 197 -11.09 10.19 3.11
CA GLU A 197 -10.86 11.28 4.07
C GLU A 197 -9.67 12.15 3.62
N ASP A 198 -8.61 12.25 4.45
CA ASP A 198 -7.36 12.93 4.14
C ASP A 198 -6.25 11.95 3.68
N PHE A 199 -6.63 10.79 3.14
CA PHE A 199 -5.72 9.78 2.58
C PHE A 199 -5.92 9.60 1.08
N VAL A 200 -4.84 9.21 0.42
CA VAL A 200 -4.86 8.73 -0.97
C VAL A 200 -4.36 7.30 -0.97
N TRP A 201 -5.04 6.41 -1.68
CA TRP A 201 -4.49 5.09 -1.96
C TRP A 201 -4.47 4.80 -3.46
N SER A 202 -3.47 4.06 -3.90
CA SER A 202 -3.28 3.70 -5.30
C SER A 202 -3.00 2.22 -5.45
N LEU A 203 -3.59 1.62 -6.47
CA LEU A 203 -3.45 0.22 -6.87
C LEU A 203 -2.81 0.16 -8.26
N ALA A 204 -1.69 -0.56 -8.40
CA ALA A 204 -1.06 -0.93 -9.66
C ALA A 204 -1.41 -2.39 -10.01
N TYR A 205 -1.84 -2.64 -11.28
CA TYR A 205 -2.28 -3.95 -11.76
C TYR A 205 -2.08 -4.14 -13.26
#